data_2b40fb6d5e9f2d27137cd8db1c25edd9
#
_entry.id   2b40fb6d5e9f2d27137cd8db1c25edd9
#
_cell.length_a   1.000
_cell.length_b   1.000
_cell.length_c   1.000
_cell.angle_alpha   90.00
_cell.angle_beta   90.00
_cell.angle_gamma   90.00
#
_symmetry.space_group_name_H-M   'P 1'
#
loop_
_entity.id
_entity.type
_entity.pdbx_description
1 polymer ?
#
loop_
_entity_poly.entity_id
_entity_poly.type
_entity_poly.pdbx_seq_one_letter_code
_entity_poly.pdbx_strand_id
1 'polypeptide(L)'
;MKQTKISLSGKISGLSKKRYRINFDDAKFMLSFSYKDDIIVNPTEIKPLFGIKSYWFYMAADIYQELKCTHVAFQKNWIDSRGARIEMIVAILFNKKIIML
;
A
#
# COMPACT_ATOMS: atom_id res chain seq x y z
N MET A 1 -11.94 -21.23 0.21
CA MET A 1 -11.40 -20.16 1.06
C MET A 1 -10.95 -18.98 0.22
N LYS A 2 -11.33 -17.78 0.63
CA LYS A 2 -10.83 -16.59 -0.05
C LYS A 2 -9.39 -16.35 0.37
N GLN A 3 -8.53 -16.16 -0.63
CA GLN A 3 -7.14 -15.80 -0.37
C GLN A 3 -7.06 -14.41 0.25
N THR A 4 -6.24 -14.25 1.28
CA THR A 4 -5.99 -12.96 1.91
C THR A 4 -5.18 -12.07 0.97
N LYS A 5 -5.63 -10.84 0.80
CA LYS A 5 -4.89 -9.83 0.05
C LYS A 5 -4.47 -8.72 0.99
N ILE A 6 -3.20 -8.35 0.92
CA ILE A 6 -2.61 -7.32 1.77
C ILE A 6 -2.13 -6.17 0.89
N SER A 7 -2.64 -4.98 1.14
CA SER A 7 -2.19 -3.77 0.46
C SER A 7 -1.08 -3.12 1.28
N LEU A 8 0.02 -2.76 0.63
CA LEU A 8 1.11 -2.03 1.28
C LEU A 8 0.88 -0.54 1.20
N SER A 9 1.12 0.16 2.30
CA SER A 9 1.03 1.61 2.37
C SER A 9 2.28 2.19 3.01
N GLY A 10 2.72 3.35 2.52
CA GLY A 10 3.89 4.04 3.02
C GLY A 10 4.18 5.31 2.26
N LYS A 11 5.26 5.99 2.62
CA LYS A 11 5.62 7.26 2.03
C LYS A 11 6.23 7.10 0.63
N ILE A 12 5.70 7.86 -0.32
CA ILE A 12 6.22 7.95 -1.68
C ILE A 12 6.67 9.38 -1.97
N SER A 13 5.81 10.37 -1.69
CA SER A 13 6.10 11.77 -1.96
C SER A 13 7.31 12.25 -1.15
N GLY A 14 8.19 13.00 -1.80
CA GLY A 14 9.40 13.52 -1.15
C GLY A 14 10.56 12.53 -1.10
N LEU A 15 10.36 11.30 -1.52
CA LEU A 15 11.42 10.29 -1.63
C LEU A 15 11.79 10.07 -3.09
N SER A 16 13.06 9.72 -3.36
CA SER A 16 13.46 9.32 -4.69
C SER A 16 12.78 8.00 -5.07
N LYS A 17 12.59 7.76 -6.36
CA LYS A 17 11.98 6.53 -6.85
C LYS A 17 12.72 5.29 -6.35
N LYS A 18 14.05 5.35 -6.35
CA LYS A 18 14.88 4.26 -5.84
C LYS A 18 14.59 4.00 -4.36
N ARG A 19 14.48 5.07 -3.55
CA ARG A 19 14.27 4.95 -2.11
C ARG A 19 12.91 4.35 -1.78
N TYR A 20 11.83 4.88 -2.34
CA TYR A 20 10.52 4.34 -2.00
C TYR A 20 10.31 2.92 -2.54
N ARG A 21 10.90 2.57 -3.68
CA ARG A 21 10.86 1.20 -4.18
C ARG A 21 11.55 0.22 -3.25
N ILE A 22 12.73 0.59 -2.75
CA ILE A 22 13.45 -0.23 -1.78
C ILE A 22 12.60 -0.43 -0.53
N ASN A 23 12.00 0.65 -0.01
CA ASN A 23 11.18 0.58 1.20
C ASN A 23 9.97 -0.35 1.00
N PHE A 24 9.29 -0.26 -0.14
CA PHE A 24 8.14 -1.12 -0.43
C PHE A 24 8.55 -2.57 -0.67
N ASP A 25 9.66 -2.80 -1.37
CA ASP A 25 10.16 -4.15 -1.62
C ASP A 25 10.59 -4.83 -0.31
N ASP A 26 11.24 -4.09 0.58
CA ASP A 26 11.63 -4.60 1.90
C ASP A 26 10.40 -4.95 2.74
N ALA A 27 9.38 -4.10 2.72
CA ALA A 27 8.14 -4.34 3.44
C ALA A 27 7.43 -5.60 2.90
N LYS A 28 7.38 -5.76 1.59
CA LYS A 28 6.81 -6.95 0.96
C LYS A 28 7.58 -8.20 1.36
N PHE A 29 8.90 -8.12 1.35
CA PHE A 29 9.76 -9.23 1.75
C PHE A 29 9.51 -9.63 3.21
N MET A 30 9.43 -8.67 4.11
CA MET A 30 9.15 -8.93 5.53
C MET A 30 7.78 -9.60 5.73
N LEU A 31 6.76 -9.11 5.03
CA LEU A 31 5.42 -9.68 5.11
C LEU A 31 5.37 -11.12 4.59
N SER A 32 6.19 -11.44 3.61
CA SER A 32 6.18 -12.77 3.01
C SER A 32 6.54 -13.88 3.99
N PHE A 33 7.23 -13.58 5.09
CA PHE A 33 7.53 -14.56 6.12
C PHE A 33 6.30 -14.96 6.94
N SER A 34 5.43 -14.00 7.23
CA SER A 34 4.22 -14.23 8.03
C SER A 34 3.01 -14.59 7.18
N TYR A 35 2.99 -14.15 5.92
CA TYR A 35 1.86 -14.28 5.02
C TYR A 35 2.30 -14.93 3.70
N LYS A 36 2.89 -16.13 3.78
CA LYS A 36 3.52 -16.80 2.64
C LYS A 36 2.58 -17.07 1.47
N ASP A 37 1.34 -17.43 1.77
CA ASP A 37 0.37 -17.85 0.76
C ASP A 37 -0.58 -16.71 0.35
N ASP A 38 -0.34 -15.51 0.87
CA ASP A 38 -1.21 -14.37 0.64
C ASP A 38 -0.68 -13.50 -0.49
N ILE A 39 -1.61 -12.82 -1.17
CA ILE A 39 -1.26 -11.86 -2.20
C ILE A 39 -0.90 -10.54 -1.53
N ILE A 40 0.30 -10.04 -1.81
CA ILE A 40 0.76 -8.74 -1.31
C ILE A 40 0.78 -7.77 -2.48
N VAL A 41 -0.05 -6.73 -2.41
CA VAL A 41 -0.15 -5.71 -3.45
C VAL A 41 0.81 -4.58 -3.14
N ASN A 42 1.79 -4.39 -4.01
CA ASN A 42 2.76 -3.32 -3.91
C ASN A 42 2.33 -2.18 -4.84
N PRO A 43 1.93 -1.01 -4.31
CA PRO A 43 1.43 0.09 -5.14
C PRO A 43 2.49 0.65 -6.11
N THR A 44 3.79 0.45 -5.84
CA THR A 44 4.84 0.90 -6.75
C THR A 44 4.86 0.11 -8.07
N GLU A 45 4.21 -1.04 -8.10
CA GLU A 45 4.09 -1.88 -9.30
C GLU A 45 2.88 -1.48 -10.15
N ILE A 46 2.00 -0.63 -9.64
CA ILE A 46 0.83 -0.14 -10.37
C ILE A 46 1.26 0.93 -11.35
N LYS A 47 1.00 0.70 -12.63
CA LYS A 47 1.32 1.67 -13.68
C LYS A 47 0.09 2.52 -14.00
N PRO A 48 0.25 3.83 -14.21
CA PRO A 48 -0.88 4.67 -14.59
C PRO A 48 -1.39 4.29 -15.98
N LEU A 49 -2.71 4.24 -16.11
CA LEU A 49 -3.35 4.03 -17.40
C LEU A 49 -3.19 5.30 -18.25
N PHE A 50 -2.83 5.13 -19.52
CA PHE A 50 -2.72 6.23 -20.49
C PHE A 50 -1.68 7.29 -20.11
N GLY A 51 -0.70 6.96 -19.26
CA GLY A 51 0.34 7.89 -18.88
C GLY A 51 -0.09 9.02 -17.95
N ILE A 52 -1.27 8.94 -17.36
CA ILE A 52 -1.78 9.94 -16.41
C ILE A 52 -0.94 9.88 -15.14
N LYS A 53 -0.32 11.02 -14.77
CA LYS A 53 0.56 11.11 -13.61
C LYS A 53 0.00 12.01 -12.50
N SER A 54 -1.31 12.21 -12.45
CA SER A 54 -1.95 13.01 -11.42
C SER A 54 -1.87 12.33 -10.05
N TYR A 55 -1.52 13.08 -9.02
CA TYR A 55 -1.54 12.60 -7.63
C TYR A 55 -2.90 11.98 -7.28
N TRP A 56 -3.99 12.67 -7.64
CA TRP A 56 -5.33 12.20 -7.33
C TRP A 56 -5.68 10.91 -8.05
N PHE A 57 -5.16 10.73 -9.27
CA PHE A 57 -5.34 9.48 -10.00
C PHE A 57 -4.67 8.31 -9.26
N TYR A 58 -3.42 8.50 -8.83
CA TYR A 58 -2.71 7.48 -8.07
C TYR A 58 -3.39 7.18 -6.74
N MET A 59 -3.86 8.22 -6.04
CA MET A 59 -4.60 8.03 -4.80
C MET A 59 -5.87 7.22 -5.02
N ALA A 60 -6.64 7.52 -6.07
CA ALA A 60 -7.86 6.78 -6.38
C ALA A 60 -7.56 5.31 -6.68
N ALA A 61 -6.50 5.05 -7.45
CA ALA A 61 -6.09 3.69 -7.78
C ALA A 61 -5.65 2.93 -6.52
N ASP A 62 -4.89 3.56 -5.65
CA ASP A 62 -4.42 2.95 -4.41
C ASP A 62 -5.58 2.62 -3.47
N ILE A 63 -6.52 3.55 -3.31
CA ILE A 63 -7.72 3.33 -2.49
C ILE A 63 -8.56 2.19 -3.06
N TYR A 64 -8.72 2.15 -4.39
CA TYR A 64 -9.44 1.07 -5.04
C TYR A 64 -8.82 -0.30 -4.75
N GLN A 65 -7.48 -0.40 -4.83
CA GLN A 65 -6.78 -1.63 -4.48
C GLN A 65 -6.92 -1.96 -3.00
N GLU A 66 -6.84 -0.95 -2.13
CA GLU A 66 -7.03 -1.14 -0.69
C GLU A 66 -8.41 -1.72 -0.38
N LEU A 67 -9.46 -1.22 -1.03
CA LEU A 67 -10.83 -1.70 -0.81
C LEU A 67 -11.01 -3.16 -1.21
N LYS A 68 -10.22 -3.64 -2.17
CA LYS A 68 -10.22 -5.05 -2.57
C LYS A 68 -9.44 -5.94 -1.62
N CYS A 69 -8.62 -5.38 -0.77
CA CYS A 69 -7.77 -6.14 0.15
C CYS A 69 -8.47 -6.36 1.49
N THR A 70 -8.10 -7.42 2.17
CA THR A 70 -8.61 -7.72 3.52
C THR A 70 -7.78 -7.06 4.59
N HIS A 71 -6.49 -6.85 4.30
CA HIS A 71 -5.52 -6.27 5.24
C HIS A 71 -4.81 -5.10 4.57
N VAL A 72 -4.36 -4.15 5.39
CA VAL A 72 -3.52 -3.04 4.95
C VAL A 72 -2.31 -2.99 5.87
N ALA A 73 -1.12 -3.08 5.28
CA ALA A 73 0.13 -3.04 6.04
C ALA A 73 0.78 -1.67 5.86
N PHE A 74 1.09 -1.01 6.96
CA PHE A 74 1.67 0.33 6.97
C PHE A 74 3.14 0.27 7.34
N GLN A 75 3.98 0.88 6.50
CA GLN A 75 5.40 1.05 6.79
C GLN A 75 5.60 2.04 7.93
N LYS A 76 6.78 2.01 8.57
CA LYS A 76 7.08 2.88 9.71
C LYS A 76 6.95 4.37 9.40
N ASN A 77 7.15 4.75 8.14
CA ASN A 77 7.07 6.15 7.70
C ASN A 77 5.67 6.59 7.29
N TRP A 78 4.65 5.78 7.54
CA TRP A 78 3.29 6.06 7.05
C TRP A 78 2.73 7.39 7.55
N ILE A 79 3.07 7.77 8.78
CA ILE A 79 2.52 8.98 9.40
C ILE A 79 3.03 10.25 8.72
N ASP A 80 4.19 10.17 8.07
CA ASP A 80 4.76 11.30 7.33
C ASP A 80 4.25 11.36 5.89
N SER A 81 3.31 10.50 5.53
CA SER A 81 2.74 10.45 4.19
C SER A 81 1.27 10.84 4.23
N ARG A 82 0.92 11.89 3.48
CA ARG A 82 -0.48 12.30 3.35
C ARG A 82 -1.34 11.18 2.78
N GLY A 83 -0.84 10.50 1.74
CA GLY A 83 -1.55 9.39 1.11
C GLY A 83 -1.76 8.23 2.06
N ALA A 84 -0.72 7.85 2.80
CA ALA A 84 -0.82 6.74 3.75
C ALA A 84 -1.77 7.06 4.90
N ARG A 85 -1.82 8.32 5.36
CA ARG A 85 -2.78 8.73 6.39
C ARG A 85 -4.22 8.62 5.89
N ILE A 86 -4.48 8.98 4.63
CA ILE A 86 -5.80 8.81 4.01
C ILE A 86 -6.14 7.33 3.93
N GLU A 87 -5.22 6.50 3.53
CA GLU A 87 -5.43 5.04 3.46
C GLU A 87 -5.71 4.44 4.84
N MET A 88 -5.10 4.97 5.89
CA MET A 88 -5.39 4.53 7.26
C MET A 88 -6.85 4.83 7.63
N ILE A 89 -7.33 6.03 7.29
CA ILE A 89 -8.73 6.41 7.54
C ILE A 89 -9.67 5.46 6.78
N VAL A 90 -9.37 5.18 5.52
CA VAL A 90 -10.17 4.26 4.71
C VAL A 90 -10.18 2.85 5.32
N ALA A 91 -9.02 2.38 5.77
CA ALA A 91 -8.91 1.06 6.41
C ALA A 91 -9.80 0.95 7.65
N ILE A 92 -9.81 1.98 8.48
CA ILE A 92 -10.65 2.03 9.68
C ILE A 92 -12.13 2.04 9.30
N LEU A 93 -12.52 2.90 8.35
CA LEU A 93 -13.92 3.05 7.95
C LEU A 93 -14.50 1.77 7.32
N PHE A 94 -13.68 1.00 6.61
CA PHE A 94 -14.12 -0.21 5.93
C PHE A 94 -13.70 -1.50 6.66
N ASN A 95 -13.34 -1.39 7.93
CA ASN A 95 -13.00 -2.54 8.79
C ASN A 95 -11.90 -3.44 8.22
N LYS A 96 -10.91 -2.85 7.57
CA LYS A 96 -9.74 -3.60 7.12
C LYS A 96 -8.85 -3.92 8.32
N LYS A 97 -8.21 -5.09 8.29
CA LYS A 97 -7.23 -5.44 9.33
C LYS A 97 -5.94 -4.67 9.08
N ILE A 98 -5.42 -4.04 10.12
CA ILE A 98 -4.26 -3.16 10.03
C ILE A 98 -3.04 -3.90 10.55
N ILE A 99 -1.97 -3.90 9.75
CA ILE A 99 -0.67 -4.46 10.10
C ILE A 99 0.31 -3.29 10.19
N MET A 100 0.97 -3.15 11.33
CA MET A 100 2.00 -2.13 11.52
C MET A 100 3.37 -2.79 11.39
N LEU A 101 4.15 -2.30 10.44
CA LEU A 101 5.49 -2.84 10.18
C LEU A 101 6.56 -2.15 11.03
#